data_7a59c1e6ab548a5d36bd8211f4d36b7b
#
_entry.id   7a59c1e6ab548a5d36bd8211f4d36b7b
#
_cell.length_a   1.000
_cell.length_b   1.000
_cell.length_c   1.000
_cell.angle_alpha   90.00
_cell.angle_beta   90.00
_cell.angle_gamma   90.00
#
_symmetry.space_group_name_H-M   'P 1'
#
loop_
_entity.id
_entity.type
_entity.pdbx_description
1 polymer ?
#
loop_
_entity_poly.entity_id
_entity_poly.type
_entity_poly.pdbx_seq_one_letter_code
_entity_poly.pdbx_strand_id
1 'polypeptide(L)'
;MRIRLADYVADFLVSHGVTDVFSVVGGGAMHLNDALGHNEGLKVTYNHHEQACAMAAESYARIDNRIAAVCVTTGPGGTNALTGVVGGWLDSIPMFIISGQVRYDTTARYALSYTETPLRAMGDQEYDIVKSVSNMTKY
;
A
#
# COMPACT_ATOMS: atom_id res chain seq x y z
N MET A 1 -11.14 14.60 -19.37
CA MET A 1 -11.06 15.14 -17.99
C MET A 1 -9.75 14.65 -17.37
N ARG A 2 -8.97 15.49 -16.70
CA ARG A 2 -7.76 15.03 -15.99
C ARG A 2 -8.14 14.70 -14.55
N ILE A 3 -7.78 13.54 -14.07
CA ILE A 3 -7.97 13.09 -12.68
C ILE A 3 -6.61 12.86 -12.03
N ARG A 4 -6.45 13.11 -10.73
CA ARG A 4 -5.24 12.72 -9.99
C ARG A 4 -5.21 11.19 -9.90
N LEU A 5 -4.02 10.60 -10.05
CA LEU A 5 -3.86 9.14 -9.93
C LEU A 5 -4.36 8.62 -8.57
N ALA A 6 -4.14 9.36 -7.50
CA ALA A 6 -4.59 8.96 -6.17
C ALA A 6 -6.13 8.89 -6.06
N ASP A 7 -6.85 9.87 -6.66
CA ASP A 7 -8.32 9.85 -6.71
C ASP A 7 -8.80 8.67 -7.54
N TYR A 8 -8.15 8.41 -8.69
CA TYR A 8 -8.47 7.24 -9.50
C TYR A 8 -8.32 5.92 -8.72
N VAL A 9 -7.26 5.79 -7.89
CA VAL A 9 -7.07 4.59 -7.05
C VAL A 9 -8.21 4.46 -6.04
N ALA A 10 -8.63 5.55 -5.39
CA ALA A 10 -9.74 5.53 -4.45
C ALA A 10 -11.06 5.11 -5.14
N ASP A 11 -11.37 5.71 -6.29
CA ASP A 11 -12.55 5.36 -7.09
C ASP A 11 -12.50 3.91 -7.60
N PHE A 12 -11.32 3.43 -7.99
CA PHE A 12 -11.11 2.05 -8.39
C PHE A 12 -11.45 1.07 -7.27
N LEU A 13 -10.99 1.32 -6.05
CA LEU A 13 -11.32 0.49 -4.89
C LEU A 13 -12.84 0.41 -4.67
N VAL A 14 -13.50 1.55 -4.66
CA VAL A 14 -14.98 1.61 -4.51
C VAL A 14 -15.68 0.86 -5.62
N SER A 15 -15.27 1.05 -6.88
CA SER A 15 -15.89 0.37 -8.03
C SER A 15 -15.72 -1.16 -8.01
N HIS A 16 -14.75 -1.66 -7.22
CA HIS A 16 -14.52 -3.09 -7.01
C HIS A 16 -15.07 -3.60 -5.66
N GLY A 17 -15.94 -2.81 -5.02
CA GLY A 17 -16.66 -3.23 -3.81
C GLY A 17 -15.84 -3.13 -2.52
N VAL A 18 -14.68 -2.49 -2.54
CA VAL A 18 -13.93 -2.18 -1.32
C VAL A 18 -14.61 -1.00 -0.62
N THR A 19 -14.95 -1.18 0.64
CA THR A 19 -15.59 -0.16 1.49
C THR A 19 -14.71 0.27 2.66
N ASP A 20 -13.78 -0.57 3.06
CA ASP A 20 -12.95 -0.35 4.24
C ASP A 20 -11.46 -0.36 3.91
N VAL A 21 -10.76 0.66 4.41
CA VAL A 21 -9.31 0.83 4.26
C VAL A 21 -8.69 0.96 5.63
N PHE A 22 -7.66 0.18 5.91
CA PHE A 22 -6.85 0.27 7.12
C PHE A 22 -5.52 0.93 6.80
N SER A 23 -5.15 2.00 7.52
CA SER A 23 -4.01 2.81 7.14
C SER A 23 -3.18 3.30 8.32
N VAL A 24 -1.91 3.55 8.05
CA VAL A 24 -1.04 4.44 8.83
C VAL A 24 -0.56 5.53 7.89
N VAL A 25 -0.71 6.79 8.29
CA VAL A 25 -0.31 7.94 7.48
C VAL A 25 1.22 8.02 7.35
N GLY A 26 1.68 8.55 6.21
CA GLY A 26 3.10 8.79 6.01
C GLY A 26 3.39 9.54 4.71
N GLY A 27 4.56 10.17 4.64
CA GLY A 27 4.95 11.07 3.56
C GLY A 27 4.88 10.43 2.16
N GLY A 28 5.33 9.19 2.02
CA GLY A 28 5.30 8.48 0.74
C GLY A 28 3.92 8.04 0.28
N ALA A 29 2.90 8.13 1.15
CA ALA A 29 1.52 7.80 0.84
C ALA A 29 0.57 9.00 0.99
N MET A 30 1.07 10.23 1.18
CA MET A 30 0.23 11.39 1.54
C MET A 30 -0.89 11.67 0.53
N HIS A 31 -0.61 11.57 -0.76
CA HIS A 31 -1.63 11.79 -1.79
C HIS A 31 -2.68 10.67 -1.82
N LEU A 32 -2.28 9.44 -1.52
CA LEU A 32 -3.19 8.31 -1.36
C LEU A 32 -4.05 8.48 -0.11
N ASN A 33 -3.44 8.81 1.03
CA ASN A 33 -4.18 9.06 2.27
C ASN A 33 -5.20 10.19 2.13
N ASP A 34 -4.83 11.28 1.43
CA ASP A 34 -5.75 12.38 1.12
C ASP A 34 -6.93 11.90 0.26
N ALA A 35 -6.66 11.20 -0.84
CA ALA A 35 -7.71 10.72 -1.74
C ALA A 35 -8.63 9.68 -1.08
N LEU A 36 -8.05 8.73 -0.35
CA LEU A 36 -8.82 7.69 0.35
C LEU A 36 -9.70 8.31 1.46
N GLY A 37 -9.15 9.29 2.22
CA GLY A 37 -9.87 9.94 3.31
C GLY A 37 -10.99 10.87 2.85
N HIS A 38 -10.95 11.39 1.63
CA HIS A 38 -11.98 12.26 1.05
C HIS A 38 -13.00 11.51 0.18
N ASN A 39 -12.77 10.23 -0.12
CA ASN A 39 -13.71 9.46 -0.93
C ASN A 39 -14.88 8.98 -0.07
N GLU A 40 -16.09 9.45 -0.38
CA GLU A 40 -17.31 9.14 0.38
C GLU A 40 -17.70 7.65 0.36
N GLY A 41 -17.19 6.89 -0.59
CA GLY A 41 -17.42 5.44 -0.71
C GLY A 41 -16.49 4.60 0.19
N LEU A 42 -15.51 5.21 0.85
CA LEU A 42 -14.51 4.54 1.66
C LEU A 42 -14.57 4.96 3.14
N LYS A 43 -14.50 3.98 4.02
CA LYS A 43 -14.27 4.19 5.45
C LYS A 43 -12.80 3.90 5.75
N VAL A 44 -12.03 4.93 6.08
CA VAL A 44 -10.62 4.78 6.45
C VAL A 44 -10.47 4.68 7.97
N THR A 45 -9.87 3.58 8.42
CA THR A 45 -9.52 3.37 9.83
C THR A 45 -8.00 3.52 9.98
N TYR A 46 -7.59 4.53 10.76
CA TYR A 46 -6.17 4.77 11.02
C TYR A 46 -5.73 4.01 12.28
N ASN A 47 -4.73 3.17 12.10
CA ASN A 47 -4.09 2.41 13.17
C ASN A 47 -2.76 3.04 13.58
N HIS A 48 -2.16 2.53 14.64
CA HIS A 48 -0.87 2.99 15.15
C HIS A 48 0.32 2.14 14.65
N HIS A 49 0.05 1.09 13.89
CA HIS A 49 1.08 0.19 13.36
C HIS A 49 0.59 -0.51 12.09
N GLU A 50 1.44 -0.63 11.09
CA GLU A 50 1.09 -1.17 9.77
C GLU A 50 0.76 -2.67 9.82
N GLN A 51 1.40 -3.42 10.70
CA GLN A 51 1.06 -4.81 10.96
C GLN A 51 -0.39 -4.95 11.42
N ALA A 52 -0.85 -4.04 12.30
CA ALA A 52 -2.24 -4.02 12.73
C ALA A 52 -3.21 -3.70 11.58
N CYS A 53 -2.81 -2.83 10.63
CA CYS A 53 -3.61 -2.56 9.42
C CYS A 53 -3.81 -3.84 8.59
N ALA A 54 -2.73 -4.57 8.32
CA ALA A 54 -2.80 -5.79 7.53
C ALA A 54 -3.61 -6.89 8.23
N MET A 55 -3.42 -7.08 9.54
CA MET A 55 -4.20 -8.04 10.32
C MET A 55 -5.69 -7.65 10.43
N ALA A 56 -5.99 -6.34 10.51
CA ALA A 56 -7.37 -5.87 10.52
C ALA A 56 -8.06 -6.13 9.17
N ALA A 57 -7.37 -5.87 8.06
CA ALA A 57 -7.88 -6.16 6.72
C ALA A 57 -8.10 -7.67 6.51
N GLU A 58 -7.16 -8.50 6.97
CA GLU A 58 -7.30 -9.95 6.95
C GLU A 58 -8.53 -10.41 7.75
N SER A 59 -8.65 -9.93 8.98
CA SER A 59 -9.79 -10.29 9.85
C SER A 59 -11.13 -9.83 9.26
N TYR A 60 -11.17 -8.62 8.69
CA TYR A 60 -12.34 -8.10 7.99
C TYR A 60 -12.75 -9.03 6.84
N ALA A 61 -11.79 -9.40 5.99
CA ALA A 61 -12.06 -10.27 4.85
C ALA A 61 -12.53 -11.67 5.27
N ARG A 62 -12.02 -12.21 6.38
CA ARG A 62 -12.47 -13.50 6.93
C ARG A 62 -13.91 -13.49 7.39
N ILE A 63 -14.38 -12.38 7.97
CA ILE A 63 -15.72 -12.28 8.54
C ILE A 63 -16.75 -12.00 7.43
N ASP A 64 -16.47 -11.01 6.61
CA ASP A 64 -17.42 -10.50 5.62
C ASP A 64 -17.29 -11.12 4.23
N ASN A 65 -16.22 -11.90 4.01
CA ASN A 65 -15.84 -12.43 2.69
C ASN A 65 -15.77 -11.35 1.61
N ARG A 66 -15.31 -10.14 2.00
CA ARG A 66 -15.10 -8.99 1.13
C ARG A 66 -13.64 -8.53 1.21
N ILE A 67 -13.16 -7.97 0.12
CA ILE A 67 -11.80 -7.41 0.09
C ILE A 67 -11.77 -6.14 0.94
N ALA A 68 -10.82 -6.05 1.87
CA ALA A 68 -10.42 -4.80 2.48
C ALA A 68 -9.09 -4.31 1.90
N ALA A 69 -8.87 -3.00 1.93
CA ALA A 69 -7.61 -2.42 1.51
C ALA A 69 -6.73 -2.02 2.70
N VAL A 70 -5.43 -2.08 2.48
CA VAL A 70 -4.40 -1.55 3.38
C VAL A 70 -3.63 -0.47 2.62
N CYS A 71 -3.44 0.70 3.23
CA CYS A 71 -2.59 1.74 2.68
C CYS A 71 -1.51 2.10 3.70
N VAL A 72 -0.24 1.91 3.30
CA VAL A 72 0.94 2.17 4.12
C VAL A 72 1.95 3.00 3.35
N THR A 73 2.89 3.62 4.06
CA THR A 73 3.88 4.49 3.43
C THR A 73 5.11 3.73 2.91
N THR A 74 6.09 4.47 2.44
CA THR A 74 7.35 4.00 1.86
C THR A 74 8.18 3.18 2.86
N GLY A 75 8.97 2.25 2.36
CA GLY A 75 10.04 1.57 3.09
C GLY A 75 9.56 0.84 4.36
N PRO A 76 9.97 1.31 5.56
CA PRO A 76 9.58 0.66 6.82
C PRO A 76 8.08 0.53 7.01
N GLY A 77 7.25 1.47 6.49
CA GLY A 77 5.80 1.35 6.51
C GLY A 77 5.30 0.13 5.74
N GLY A 78 5.82 -0.06 4.52
CA GLY A 78 5.52 -1.24 3.72
C GLY A 78 6.00 -2.53 4.38
N THR A 79 7.24 -2.57 4.85
CA THR A 79 7.81 -3.79 5.46
C THR A 79 7.15 -4.16 6.78
N ASN A 80 6.67 -3.19 7.57
CA ASN A 80 5.92 -3.46 8.79
C ASN A 80 4.58 -4.19 8.55
N ALA A 81 3.97 -4.03 7.38
CA ALA A 81 2.73 -4.73 7.05
C ALA A 81 2.93 -6.22 6.70
N LEU A 82 4.16 -6.64 6.37
CA LEU A 82 4.44 -7.94 5.74
C LEU A 82 3.97 -9.13 6.59
N THR A 83 4.04 -9.07 7.91
CA THR A 83 3.56 -10.15 8.77
C THR A 83 2.09 -10.46 8.55
N GLY A 84 1.24 -9.43 8.49
CA GLY A 84 -0.19 -9.62 8.19
C GLY A 84 -0.45 -10.01 6.73
N VAL A 85 0.38 -9.51 5.80
CA VAL A 85 0.29 -9.89 4.38
C VAL A 85 0.59 -11.38 4.21
N VAL A 86 1.64 -11.90 4.85
CA VAL A 86 1.98 -13.33 4.83
C VAL A 86 0.86 -14.16 5.45
N GLY A 87 0.27 -13.73 6.57
CA GLY A 87 -0.87 -14.40 7.18
C GLY A 87 -2.03 -14.58 6.21
N GLY A 88 -2.44 -13.49 5.56
CA GLY A 88 -3.49 -13.55 4.55
C GLY A 88 -3.13 -14.39 3.33
N TRP A 89 -1.87 -14.32 2.88
CA TRP A 89 -1.37 -15.14 1.76
C TRP A 89 -1.47 -16.63 2.02
N LEU A 90 -1.01 -17.08 3.19
CA LEU A 90 -1.01 -18.50 3.54
C LEU A 90 -2.42 -19.11 3.61
N ASP A 91 -3.39 -18.31 4.01
CA ASP A 91 -4.79 -18.74 4.14
C ASP A 91 -5.66 -18.32 2.96
N SER A 92 -5.06 -17.76 1.89
CA SER A 92 -5.77 -17.31 0.68
C SER A 92 -6.85 -16.26 0.97
N ILE A 93 -6.60 -15.36 1.92
CA ILE A 93 -7.51 -14.29 2.29
C ILE A 93 -7.35 -13.10 1.32
N PRO A 94 -8.42 -12.62 0.69
CA PRO A 94 -8.35 -11.54 -0.28
C PRO A 94 -8.12 -10.19 0.40
N MET A 95 -6.98 -9.57 0.14
CA MET A 95 -6.63 -8.23 0.60
C MET A 95 -6.02 -7.42 -0.55
N PHE A 96 -6.26 -6.11 -0.55
CA PHE A 96 -5.62 -5.19 -1.46
C PHE A 96 -4.62 -4.32 -0.71
N ILE A 97 -3.33 -4.48 -1.01
CA ILE A 97 -2.26 -3.80 -0.28
C ILE A 97 -1.65 -2.72 -1.16
N ILE A 98 -1.65 -1.48 -0.66
CA ILE A 98 -1.07 -0.32 -1.33
C ILE A 98 0.10 0.17 -0.47
N SER A 99 1.29 0.12 -1.03
CA SER A 99 2.48 0.72 -0.41
C SER A 99 2.86 2.01 -1.14
N GLY A 100 3.00 3.09 -0.40
CA GLY A 100 3.57 4.32 -0.93
C GLY A 100 5.02 4.15 -1.36
N GLN A 101 5.51 5.09 -2.15
CA GLN A 101 6.90 5.14 -2.60
C GLN A 101 7.34 6.59 -2.76
N VAL A 102 8.66 6.80 -2.80
CA VAL A 102 9.25 8.08 -3.18
C VAL A 102 8.96 8.41 -4.65
N ARG A 103 9.19 9.66 -5.05
CA ARG A 103 9.07 10.04 -6.46
C ARG A 103 9.97 9.15 -7.32
N TYR A 104 9.50 8.84 -8.52
CA TYR A 104 10.22 7.94 -9.44
C TYR A 104 11.66 8.41 -9.73
N ASP A 105 11.83 9.70 -9.95
CA ASP A 105 13.13 10.32 -10.24
C ASP A 105 14.10 10.33 -9.03
N THR A 106 13.63 9.97 -7.85
CA THR A 106 14.43 9.78 -6.65
C THR A 106 14.56 8.30 -6.24
N THR A 107 14.27 7.37 -7.15
CA THR A 107 14.49 5.95 -6.92
C THR A 107 15.88 5.51 -7.35
N ALA A 108 16.44 4.53 -6.67
CA ALA A 108 17.71 3.89 -7.07
C ALA A 108 17.59 3.26 -8.47
N ARG A 109 16.40 2.76 -8.83
CA ARG A 109 16.12 2.26 -10.17
C ARG A 109 16.26 3.34 -11.23
N TYR A 110 15.77 4.55 -10.96
CA TYR A 110 15.94 5.68 -11.89
C TYR A 110 17.39 6.12 -11.94
N ALA A 111 18.09 6.21 -10.78
CA ALA A 111 19.50 6.57 -10.71
C ALA A 111 20.36 5.62 -11.56
N LEU A 112 20.08 4.34 -11.57
CA LEU A 112 20.82 3.35 -12.36
C LEU A 112 20.75 3.66 -13.88
N SER A 113 19.69 4.32 -14.35
CA SER A 113 19.55 4.67 -15.78
C SER A 113 20.57 5.69 -16.29
N TYR A 114 21.26 6.42 -15.40
CA TYR A 114 22.25 7.45 -15.78
C TYR A 114 23.58 7.36 -15.00
N THR A 115 23.66 6.58 -13.90
CA THR A 115 24.91 6.44 -13.14
C THR A 115 25.67 5.16 -13.47
N GLU A 116 25.01 4.18 -14.09
CA GLU A 116 25.51 2.81 -14.33
C GLU A 116 25.96 2.08 -13.04
N THR A 117 25.79 2.70 -11.89
CA THR A 117 26.18 2.15 -10.59
C THR A 117 24.94 1.81 -9.78
N PRO A 118 24.77 0.56 -9.34
CA PRO A 118 23.63 0.19 -8.53
C PRO A 118 23.72 0.83 -7.14
N LEU A 119 22.72 1.62 -6.80
CA LEU A 119 22.56 2.21 -5.48
C LEU A 119 21.66 1.32 -4.63
N ARG A 120 21.90 1.28 -3.33
CA ARG A 120 21.04 0.61 -2.37
C ARG A 120 19.70 1.35 -2.19
N ALA A 121 19.74 2.66 -2.14
CA ALA A 121 18.62 3.57 -2.04
C ALA A 121 19.07 4.97 -2.47
N MET A 122 18.15 5.83 -2.91
CA MET A 122 18.40 7.22 -3.27
C MET A 122 17.46 8.16 -2.53
N GLY A 123 16.15 7.93 -2.61
CA GLY A 123 15.14 8.71 -1.90
C GLY A 123 15.05 8.35 -0.42
N ASP A 124 14.41 9.24 0.35
CA ASP A 124 14.23 9.03 1.79
C ASP A 124 13.39 7.79 2.08
N GLN A 125 13.96 6.85 2.81
CA GLN A 125 13.35 5.54 3.13
C GLN A 125 12.93 4.73 1.90
N GLU A 126 13.49 5.01 0.73
CA GLU A 126 13.24 4.20 -0.46
C GLU A 126 13.58 2.73 -0.21
N TYR A 127 12.67 1.87 -0.61
CA TYR A 127 12.84 0.43 -0.51
C TYR A 127 12.09 -0.27 -1.65
N ASP A 128 12.69 -1.31 -2.23
CA ASP A 128 12.05 -2.13 -3.26
C ASP A 128 11.10 -3.14 -2.61
N ILE A 129 9.94 -2.65 -2.22
CA ILE A 129 8.92 -3.48 -1.58
C ILE A 129 8.38 -4.54 -2.53
N VAL A 130 8.29 -4.26 -3.82
CA VAL A 130 7.78 -5.20 -4.84
C VAL A 130 8.64 -6.47 -4.85
N LYS A 131 9.97 -6.31 -4.79
CA LYS A 131 10.88 -7.44 -4.71
C LYS A 131 10.69 -8.26 -3.44
N SER A 132 10.42 -7.61 -2.32
CA SER A 132 10.22 -8.30 -1.04
C SER A 132 8.90 -9.08 -0.97
N VAL A 133 7.87 -8.60 -1.65
CA VAL A 133 6.54 -9.24 -1.60
C VAL A 133 6.30 -10.24 -2.74
N SER A 134 7.25 -10.41 -3.66
CA SER A 134 7.08 -11.24 -4.85
C SER A 134 6.69 -12.70 -4.57
N ASN A 135 6.99 -13.22 -3.38
CA ASN A 135 6.67 -14.58 -2.96
C ASN A 135 5.39 -14.67 -2.09
N MET A 136 4.75 -13.56 -1.80
CA MET A 136 3.59 -13.50 -0.90
C MET A 136 2.44 -12.63 -1.46
N THR A 137 2.48 -12.33 -2.74
CA THR A 137 1.43 -11.61 -3.45
C THR A 137 1.20 -12.23 -4.82
N LYS A 138 0.01 -12.04 -5.34
CA LYS A 138 -0.35 -12.56 -6.67
C LYS A 138 0.13 -11.63 -7.79
N TYR A 139 0.14 -10.33 -7.53
CA TYR A 139 0.53 -9.27 -8.45
C TYR A 139 1.37 -8.25 -7.70
#